data_5ab254515ad7b8bd5ac73e1893af412d
#
_entry.id   5ab254515ad7b8bd5ac73e1893af412d
#
_cell.length_a   1.000
_cell.length_b   1.000
_cell.length_c   1.000
_cell.angle_alpha   90.00
_cell.angle_beta   90.00
_cell.angle_gamma   90.00
#
_symmetry.space_group_name_H-M   'P 1'
#
loop_
_entity.id
_entity.type
_entity.pdbx_description
1 polymer ?
#
loop_
_entity_poly.entity_id
_entity_poly.type
_entity_poly.pdbx_seq_one_letter_code
_entity_poly.pdbx_strand_id
1 'polypeptide(L)'
;LLHSFLILVITAGISFVGSIQLGPVNLAVMQNVLEGRRKGALLIGVGVCIPEFIYSAFALFASAWLLQKATLLKILEWGVVPVLLGMGIFNLVRKKIPAGDDTTPKQEATDFLKGMFISFLNPQLLPYWLMILVMLNGYAFFRITTMLDKIGFIAGTGFGEFILISAVVAVTHRYREFFLNKLKKWSLNVIFGWLFILLAALQSAKLFFMPKK
;
A
#
# COMPACT_ATOMS: atom_id res chain seq x y z
N LEU A 1 8.51 -25.97 10.90
CA LEU A 1 8.87 -25.48 9.55
C LEU A 1 7.67 -25.44 8.62
N LEU A 2 6.93 -26.55 8.44
CA LEU A 2 5.76 -26.58 7.53
C LEU A 2 4.69 -25.57 7.96
N HIS A 3 4.36 -25.49 9.26
CA HIS A 3 3.40 -24.53 9.79
C HIS A 3 3.81 -23.09 9.53
N SER A 4 5.06 -22.73 9.82
CA SER A 4 5.59 -21.38 9.59
C SER A 4 5.60 -21.00 8.11
N PHE A 5 5.88 -21.96 7.22
CA PHE A 5 5.76 -21.75 5.77
C PHE A 5 4.30 -21.53 5.33
N LEU A 6 3.35 -22.28 5.89
CA LEU A 6 1.93 -22.06 5.64
C LEU A 6 1.49 -20.66 6.13
N ILE A 7 1.94 -20.21 7.30
CA ILE A 7 1.69 -18.84 7.79
C ILE A 7 2.21 -17.81 6.78
N LEU A 8 3.43 -17.99 6.26
CA LEU A 8 4.00 -17.10 5.24
C LEU A 8 3.11 -17.03 4.00
N VAL A 9 2.74 -18.18 3.44
CA VAL A 9 1.94 -18.27 2.20
C VAL A 9 0.55 -17.66 2.40
N ILE A 10 -0.11 -17.96 3.52
CA ILE A 10 -1.44 -17.41 3.83
C ILE A 10 -1.36 -15.91 4.04
N THR A 11 -0.37 -15.43 4.79
CA THR A 11 -0.18 -13.99 5.02
C THR A 11 0.14 -13.26 3.72
N ALA A 12 0.96 -13.85 2.84
CA ALA A 12 1.22 -13.31 1.52
C ALA A 12 -0.05 -13.23 0.66
N GLY A 13 -0.90 -14.26 0.71
CA GLY A 13 -2.20 -14.26 0.03
C GLY A 13 -3.14 -13.18 0.57
N ILE A 14 -3.20 -13.02 1.89
CA ILE A 14 -4.01 -12.00 2.56
C ILE A 14 -3.49 -10.59 2.20
N SER A 15 -2.17 -10.38 2.23
CA SER A 15 -1.54 -9.11 1.82
C SER A 15 -1.87 -8.79 0.37
N PHE A 16 -1.66 -9.74 -0.54
CA PHE A 16 -1.99 -9.59 -1.96
C PHE A 16 -3.45 -9.17 -2.18
N VAL A 17 -4.40 -9.88 -1.59
CA VAL A 17 -5.84 -9.59 -1.74
C VAL A 17 -6.21 -8.26 -1.08
N GLY A 18 -5.70 -7.99 0.11
CA GLY A 18 -5.98 -6.76 0.84
C GLY A 18 -5.48 -5.50 0.13
N SER A 19 -4.39 -5.62 -0.62
CA SER A 19 -3.76 -4.50 -1.33
C SER A 19 -4.29 -4.29 -2.76
N ILE A 20 -5.23 -5.11 -3.25
CA ILE A 20 -5.85 -4.95 -4.60
C ILE A 20 -6.60 -3.60 -4.73
N GLN A 21 -7.06 -3.04 -3.63
CA GLN A 21 -7.79 -1.76 -3.65
C GLN A 21 -6.96 -0.64 -4.28
N LEU A 22 -7.63 0.28 -4.99
CA LEU A 22 -6.98 1.46 -5.60
C LEU A 22 -6.55 2.45 -4.51
N GLY A 23 -5.43 2.14 -3.87
CA GLY A 23 -4.79 2.98 -2.86
C GLY A 23 -3.72 3.91 -3.44
N PRO A 24 -3.15 4.79 -2.60
CA PRO A 24 -2.11 5.76 -3.01
C PRO A 24 -0.90 5.10 -3.67
N VAL A 25 -0.48 3.94 -3.15
CA VAL A 25 0.65 3.17 -3.68
C VAL A 25 0.37 2.68 -5.09
N ASN A 26 -0.77 1.99 -5.29
CA ASN A 26 -1.13 1.43 -6.59
C ASN A 26 -1.27 2.53 -7.66
N LEU A 27 -1.85 3.68 -7.29
CA LEU A 27 -1.93 4.83 -8.20
C LEU A 27 -0.55 5.40 -8.55
N ALA A 28 0.37 5.51 -7.58
CA ALA A 28 1.73 5.97 -7.83
C ALA A 28 2.53 5.00 -8.73
N VAL A 29 2.34 3.69 -8.56
CA VAL A 29 2.92 2.64 -9.40
C VAL A 29 2.36 2.74 -10.82
N MET A 30 1.03 2.77 -10.97
CA MET A 30 0.39 2.91 -12.28
C MET A 30 0.85 4.17 -13.01
N GLN A 31 0.93 5.30 -12.31
CA GLN A 31 1.40 6.55 -12.87
C GLN A 31 2.83 6.41 -13.43
N ASN A 32 3.76 5.83 -12.68
CA ASN A 32 5.12 5.60 -13.13
C ASN A 32 5.18 4.71 -14.38
N VAL A 33 4.39 3.62 -14.41
CA VAL A 33 4.33 2.73 -15.59
C VAL A 33 3.78 3.47 -16.81
N LEU A 34 2.72 4.27 -16.65
CA LEU A 34 2.13 5.04 -17.74
C LEU A 34 3.07 6.15 -18.26
N GLU A 35 3.90 6.71 -17.38
CA GLU A 35 4.98 7.63 -17.73
C GLU A 35 6.19 6.94 -18.40
N GLY A 36 6.17 5.60 -18.58
CA GLY A 36 7.25 4.81 -19.20
C GLY A 36 8.34 4.33 -18.22
N ARG A 37 8.21 4.65 -16.94
CA ARG A 37 9.21 4.36 -15.89
C ARG A 37 8.92 3.05 -15.16
N ARG A 38 9.00 1.92 -15.88
CA ARG A 38 8.70 0.59 -15.32
C ARG A 38 9.63 0.21 -14.14
N LYS A 39 10.94 0.47 -14.28
CA LYS A 39 11.91 0.22 -13.22
C LYS A 39 11.61 1.05 -11.96
N GLY A 40 11.29 2.33 -12.14
CA GLY A 40 10.88 3.19 -11.04
C GLY A 40 9.60 2.70 -10.33
N ALA A 41 8.64 2.15 -11.10
CA ALA A 41 7.43 1.55 -10.53
C ALA A 41 7.75 0.32 -9.64
N LEU A 42 8.68 -0.55 -10.06
CA LEU A 42 9.13 -1.69 -9.24
C LEU A 42 9.90 -1.23 -8.00
N LEU A 43 10.71 -0.16 -8.11
CA LEU A 43 11.43 0.42 -6.97
C LEU A 43 10.48 1.02 -5.94
N ILE A 44 9.36 1.64 -6.37
CA ILE A 44 8.28 2.01 -5.47
C ILE A 44 7.79 0.77 -4.71
N GLY A 45 7.56 -0.36 -5.41
CA GLY A 45 7.14 -1.62 -4.80
C GLY A 45 8.10 -2.14 -3.73
N VAL A 46 9.40 -2.12 -4.01
CA VAL A 46 10.42 -2.50 -3.01
C VAL A 46 10.37 -1.57 -1.79
N GLY A 47 10.23 -0.26 -2.02
CA GLY A 47 10.12 0.72 -0.94
C GLY A 47 8.90 0.49 -0.04
N VAL A 48 7.77 0.08 -0.61
CA VAL A 48 6.53 -0.22 0.11
C VAL A 48 6.66 -1.41 1.06
N CYS A 49 7.48 -2.40 0.72
CA CYS A 49 7.66 -3.58 1.57
C CYS A 49 8.23 -3.25 2.96
N ILE A 50 9.01 -2.17 3.09
CA ILE A 50 9.63 -1.79 4.37
C ILE A 50 8.59 -1.40 5.42
N PRO A 51 7.66 -0.46 5.16
CA PRO A 51 6.58 -0.18 6.08
C PRO A 51 5.67 -1.38 6.36
N GLU A 52 5.42 -2.25 5.36
CA GLU A 52 4.66 -3.48 5.56
C GLU A 52 5.30 -4.37 6.64
N PHE A 53 6.61 -4.59 6.56
CA PHE A 53 7.34 -5.35 7.58
C PHE A 53 7.29 -4.67 8.95
N ILE A 54 7.45 -3.35 9.01
CA ILE A 54 7.49 -2.59 10.27
C ILE A 54 6.11 -2.59 10.92
N TYR A 55 5.03 -2.29 10.19
CA TYR A 55 3.68 -2.24 10.73
C TYR A 55 3.16 -3.62 11.14
N SER A 56 3.45 -4.66 10.36
CA SER A 56 3.08 -6.03 10.70
C SER A 56 3.85 -6.54 11.93
N ALA A 57 5.15 -6.25 12.03
CA ALA A 57 5.93 -6.54 13.23
C ALA A 57 5.40 -5.77 14.46
N PHE A 58 5.13 -4.48 14.31
CA PHE A 58 4.58 -3.68 15.40
C PHE A 58 3.19 -4.19 15.82
N ALA A 59 2.32 -4.51 14.86
CA ALA A 59 1.03 -5.13 15.16
C ALA A 59 1.21 -6.44 15.93
N LEU A 60 2.15 -7.30 15.51
CA LEU A 60 2.41 -8.59 16.13
C LEU A 60 2.91 -8.49 17.56
N PHE A 61 3.88 -7.62 17.82
CA PHE A 61 4.52 -7.50 19.14
C PHE A 61 3.77 -6.58 20.10
N ALA A 62 3.04 -5.60 19.60
CA ALA A 62 2.31 -4.62 20.40
C ALA A 62 0.78 -4.84 20.42
N SER A 63 0.27 -5.94 19.84
CA SER A 63 -1.18 -6.16 19.66
C SER A 63 -1.98 -6.06 20.96
N ALA A 64 -1.51 -6.67 22.06
CA ALA A 64 -2.19 -6.63 23.35
C ALA A 64 -2.34 -5.19 23.89
N TRP A 65 -1.34 -4.36 23.71
CA TRP A 65 -1.35 -2.94 24.11
C TRP A 65 -2.20 -2.09 23.15
N LEU A 66 -2.06 -2.29 21.83
CA LEU A 66 -2.76 -1.52 20.81
C LEU A 66 -4.27 -1.72 20.87
N LEU A 67 -4.73 -2.95 21.07
CA LEU A 67 -6.17 -3.25 21.14
C LEU A 67 -6.88 -2.55 22.31
N GLN A 68 -6.12 -2.15 23.34
CA GLN A 68 -6.65 -1.35 24.46
C GLN A 68 -6.71 0.16 24.15
N LYS A 69 -6.13 0.63 23.03
CA LYS A 69 -6.00 2.05 22.66
C LYS A 69 -6.91 2.44 21.49
N ALA A 70 -8.23 2.35 21.69
CA ALA A 70 -9.22 2.69 20.66
C ALA A 70 -9.04 4.12 20.11
N THR A 71 -8.62 5.08 20.92
CA THR A 71 -8.34 6.46 20.49
C THR A 71 -7.20 6.53 19.50
N LEU A 72 -6.11 5.77 19.72
CA LEU A 72 -4.98 5.73 18.79
C LEU A 72 -5.39 5.18 17.41
N LEU A 73 -6.18 4.10 17.40
CA LEU A 73 -6.68 3.51 16.16
C LEU A 73 -7.55 4.50 15.39
N LYS A 74 -8.40 5.27 16.07
CA LYS A 74 -9.19 6.34 15.44
C LYS A 74 -8.33 7.45 14.85
N ILE A 75 -7.30 7.89 15.58
CA ILE A 75 -6.36 8.91 15.08
C ILE A 75 -5.68 8.43 13.79
N LEU A 76 -5.27 7.16 13.74
CA LEU A 76 -4.66 6.56 12.55
C LEU A 76 -5.65 6.53 11.36
N GLU A 77 -6.92 6.15 11.59
CA GLU A 77 -7.95 6.14 10.55
C GLU A 77 -8.22 7.54 9.99
N TRP A 78 -8.29 8.57 10.84
CA TRP A 78 -8.47 9.96 10.40
C TRP A 78 -7.24 10.53 9.70
N GLY A 79 -6.04 10.06 10.04
CA GLY A 79 -4.78 10.46 9.42
C GLY A 79 -4.69 10.13 7.92
N VAL A 80 -5.51 9.17 7.42
CA VAL A 80 -5.59 8.85 5.97
C VAL A 80 -6.03 10.05 5.15
N VAL A 81 -7.00 10.81 5.64
CA VAL A 81 -7.64 11.90 4.89
C VAL A 81 -6.65 12.99 4.48
N PRO A 82 -5.89 13.62 5.41
CA PRO A 82 -4.93 14.65 5.04
C PRO A 82 -3.80 14.12 4.14
N VAL A 83 -3.39 12.85 4.29
CA VAL A 83 -2.38 12.24 3.42
C VAL A 83 -2.89 12.13 1.98
N LEU A 84 -4.10 11.61 1.79
CA LEU A 84 -4.71 11.51 0.47
C LEU A 84 -4.94 12.87 -0.18
N LEU A 85 -5.41 13.87 0.59
CA LEU A 85 -5.57 15.24 0.11
C LEU A 85 -4.22 15.84 -0.31
N GLY A 86 -3.19 15.70 0.53
CA GLY A 86 -1.83 16.17 0.21
C GLY A 86 -1.28 15.55 -1.07
N MET A 87 -1.46 14.23 -1.26
CA MET A 87 -1.05 13.54 -2.49
C MET A 87 -1.86 14.01 -3.71
N GLY A 88 -3.16 14.24 -3.55
CA GLY A 88 -4.02 14.77 -4.60
C GLY A 88 -3.56 16.14 -5.07
N ILE A 89 -3.38 17.06 -4.14
CA ILE A 89 -2.90 18.43 -4.40
C ILE A 89 -1.51 18.38 -5.04
N PHE A 90 -0.57 17.58 -4.49
CA PHE A 90 0.77 17.44 -5.03
C PHE A 90 0.75 17.00 -6.51
N ASN A 91 -0.09 16.02 -6.86
CA ASN A 91 -0.22 15.58 -8.24
C ASN A 91 -0.83 16.66 -9.16
N LEU A 92 -1.78 17.46 -8.68
CA LEU A 92 -2.36 18.55 -9.47
C LEU A 92 -1.35 19.67 -9.77
N VAL A 93 -0.46 19.95 -8.81
CA VAL A 93 0.53 21.06 -8.94
C VAL A 93 1.83 20.60 -9.60
N ARG A 94 2.11 19.29 -9.61
CA ARG A 94 3.34 18.73 -10.16
C ARG A 94 3.44 18.94 -11.65
N LYS A 95 4.58 19.48 -12.11
CA LYS A 95 4.90 19.55 -13.54
C LYS A 95 5.09 18.15 -14.13
N LYS A 96 4.72 17.97 -15.41
CA LYS A 96 4.96 16.70 -16.12
C LYS A 96 6.44 16.33 -16.07
N ILE A 97 6.73 15.12 -15.67
CA ILE A 97 8.06 14.53 -15.86
C ILE A 97 8.11 14.04 -17.31
N PRO A 98 9.19 14.34 -18.07
CA PRO A 98 9.36 13.77 -19.40
C PRO A 98 9.30 12.25 -19.35
N ALA A 99 8.56 11.64 -20.28
CA ALA A 99 8.53 10.19 -20.43
C ALA A 99 9.92 9.72 -20.90
N GLY A 100 10.55 8.84 -20.14
CA GLY A 100 11.83 8.23 -20.49
C GLY A 100 12.14 7.08 -19.53
N ASP A 101 12.68 6.01 -20.11
CA ASP A 101 13.06 4.81 -19.35
C ASP A 101 14.47 4.95 -18.69
N ASP A 102 15.20 6.03 -19.03
CA ASP A 102 16.52 6.32 -18.47
C ASP A 102 16.38 6.92 -17.06
N THR A 103 16.29 6.04 -16.07
CA THR A 103 16.32 6.44 -14.66
C THR A 103 17.76 6.63 -14.22
N THR A 104 18.09 7.84 -13.75
CA THR A 104 19.36 8.08 -13.06
C THR A 104 19.35 7.41 -11.69
N PRO A 105 20.53 7.03 -11.11
CA PRO A 105 20.60 6.48 -9.74
C PRO A 105 19.89 7.35 -8.69
N LYS A 106 19.90 8.67 -8.85
CA LYS A 106 19.20 9.63 -8.01
C LYS A 106 17.67 9.46 -8.12
N GLN A 107 17.16 9.19 -9.31
CA GLN A 107 15.73 9.00 -9.55
C GLN A 107 15.25 7.64 -9.04
N GLU A 108 16.09 6.60 -9.13
CA GLU A 108 15.85 5.28 -8.53
C GLU A 108 15.69 5.37 -7.01
N ALA A 109 16.63 6.05 -6.34
CA ALA A 109 16.52 6.30 -4.90
C ALA A 109 15.27 7.10 -4.54
N THR A 110 14.88 8.08 -5.36
CA THR A 110 13.68 8.86 -5.17
C THR A 110 12.41 8.02 -5.30
N ASP A 111 12.33 7.12 -6.30
CA ASP A 111 11.18 6.24 -6.49
C ASP A 111 11.06 5.22 -5.34
N PHE A 112 12.17 4.65 -4.88
CA PHE A 112 12.18 3.80 -3.69
C PHE A 112 11.69 4.54 -2.44
N LEU A 113 12.26 5.71 -2.15
CA LEU A 113 11.84 6.54 -1.01
C LEU A 113 10.38 6.97 -1.13
N LYS A 114 9.91 7.28 -2.34
CA LYS A 114 8.51 7.60 -2.59
C LYS A 114 7.58 6.46 -2.18
N GLY A 115 7.89 5.22 -2.56
CA GLY A 115 7.13 4.04 -2.14
C GLY A 115 7.12 3.88 -0.62
N MET A 116 8.30 3.99 0.00
CA MET A 116 8.45 3.89 1.44
C MET A 116 7.63 4.96 2.18
N PHE A 117 7.73 6.24 1.78
CA PHE A 117 7.00 7.33 2.44
C PHE A 117 5.48 7.23 2.24
N ILE A 118 5.00 6.92 1.04
CA ILE A 118 3.57 6.74 0.78
C ILE A 118 3.00 5.64 1.67
N SER A 119 3.72 4.53 1.81
CA SER A 119 3.28 3.42 2.65
C SER A 119 3.41 3.73 4.14
N PHE A 120 4.46 4.42 4.59
CA PHE A 120 4.56 4.87 5.99
C PHE A 120 3.44 5.84 6.37
N LEU A 121 3.05 6.71 5.45
CA LEU A 121 1.94 7.64 5.68
C LEU A 121 0.56 7.01 5.50
N ASN A 122 0.49 5.69 5.23
CA ASN A 122 -0.76 4.95 5.17
C ASN A 122 -1.19 4.47 6.56
N PRO A 123 -2.04 5.21 7.28
CA PRO A 123 -2.42 4.85 8.63
C PRO A 123 -3.38 3.66 8.70
N GLN A 124 -3.83 3.13 7.55
CA GLN A 124 -4.67 1.93 7.49
C GLN A 124 -3.87 0.64 7.72
N LEU A 125 -2.56 0.64 7.47
CA LEU A 125 -1.74 -0.57 7.58
C LEU A 125 -1.75 -1.18 8.98
N LEU A 126 -1.58 -0.36 10.01
CA LEU A 126 -1.55 -0.86 11.38
C LEU A 126 -2.89 -1.46 11.83
N PRO A 127 -4.05 -0.78 11.70
CA PRO A 127 -5.35 -1.38 12.00
C PRO A 127 -5.65 -2.62 11.18
N TYR A 128 -5.27 -2.64 9.90
CA TYR A 128 -5.44 -3.79 9.03
C TYR A 128 -4.69 -5.01 9.55
N TRP A 129 -3.39 -4.88 9.83
CA TRP A 129 -2.57 -6.00 10.31
C TRP A 129 -2.97 -6.46 11.72
N LEU A 130 -3.44 -5.55 12.58
CA LEU A 130 -4.03 -5.93 13.87
C LEU A 130 -5.28 -6.79 13.69
N MET A 131 -6.18 -6.40 12.79
CA MET A 131 -7.40 -7.16 12.51
C MET A 131 -7.07 -8.55 11.96
N ILE A 132 -6.14 -8.64 10.99
CA ILE A 132 -5.71 -9.92 10.43
C ILE A 132 -5.06 -10.80 11.49
N LEU A 133 -4.23 -10.24 12.35
CA LEU A 133 -3.59 -10.96 13.45
C LEU A 133 -4.62 -11.56 14.43
N VAL A 134 -5.62 -10.76 14.83
CA VAL A 134 -6.72 -11.23 15.68
C VAL A 134 -7.50 -12.35 14.99
N MET A 135 -7.81 -12.18 13.71
CA MET A 135 -8.51 -13.19 12.91
C MET A 135 -7.73 -14.51 12.84
N LEU A 136 -6.44 -14.46 12.50
CA LEU A 136 -5.59 -15.68 12.39
C LEU A 136 -5.46 -16.39 13.73
N ASN A 137 -5.22 -15.65 14.82
CA ASN A 137 -5.10 -16.23 16.15
C ASN A 137 -6.42 -16.80 16.70
N GLY A 138 -7.56 -16.43 16.12
CA GLY A 138 -8.86 -17.02 16.42
C GLY A 138 -9.00 -18.49 15.97
N TYR A 139 -8.20 -18.89 14.99
CA TYR A 139 -8.20 -20.27 14.49
C TYR A 139 -6.98 -21.03 15.01
N ALA A 140 -7.19 -22.16 15.69
CA ALA A 140 -6.10 -22.94 16.30
C ALA A 140 -4.98 -23.30 15.31
N PHE A 141 -5.35 -23.63 14.06
CA PHE A 141 -4.40 -24.01 13.02
C PHE A 141 -3.54 -22.87 12.51
N PHE A 142 -4.01 -21.62 12.56
CA PHE A 142 -3.28 -20.45 12.05
C PHE A 142 -2.66 -19.59 13.15
N ARG A 143 -2.71 -20.08 14.39
CA ARG A 143 -2.17 -19.32 15.53
C ARG A 143 -0.66 -19.16 15.42
N ILE A 144 -0.22 -17.91 15.54
CA ILE A 144 1.18 -17.52 15.49
C ILE A 144 1.79 -17.72 16.88
N THR A 145 2.56 -18.78 17.06
CA THR A 145 3.09 -19.16 18.37
C THR A 145 4.62 -19.14 18.44
N THR A 146 5.28 -19.64 17.41
CA THR A 146 6.74 -19.74 17.38
C THR A 146 7.40 -18.49 16.79
N MET A 147 8.70 -18.32 17.02
CA MET A 147 9.46 -17.24 16.40
C MET A 147 9.50 -17.37 14.87
N LEU A 148 9.54 -18.59 14.36
CA LEU A 148 9.47 -18.86 12.91
C LEU A 148 8.11 -18.47 12.33
N ASP A 149 7.00 -18.67 13.06
CA ASP A 149 5.68 -18.21 12.62
C ASP A 149 5.62 -16.70 12.54
N LYS A 150 6.22 -16.02 13.52
CA LYS A 150 6.31 -14.53 13.52
C LYS A 150 7.09 -14.01 12.32
N ILE A 151 8.23 -14.63 12.02
CA ILE A 151 9.04 -14.31 10.83
C ILE A 151 8.23 -14.61 9.56
N GLY A 152 7.56 -15.75 9.48
CA GLY A 152 6.70 -16.12 8.36
C GLY A 152 5.57 -15.10 8.14
N PHE A 153 4.90 -14.67 9.21
CA PHE A 153 3.87 -13.64 9.16
C PHE A 153 4.42 -12.33 8.61
N ILE A 154 5.50 -11.80 9.20
CA ILE A 154 6.11 -10.53 8.77
C ILE A 154 6.61 -10.63 7.33
N ALA A 155 7.33 -11.69 6.96
CA ALA A 155 7.81 -11.88 5.60
C ALA A 155 6.65 -11.96 4.59
N GLY A 156 5.59 -12.69 4.93
CA GLY A 156 4.41 -12.83 4.09
C GLY A 156 3.77 -11.50 3.73
N THR A 157 3.74 -10.53 4.66
CA THR A 157 3.15 -9.20 4.38
C THR A 157 3.84 -8.49 3.22
N GLY A 158 5.15 -8.37 3.26
CA GLY A 158 5.91 -7.70 2.20
C GLY A 158 5.97 -8.51 0.90
N PHE A 159 6.05 -9.85 0.97
CA PHE A 159 6.02 -10.68 -0.24
C PHE A 159 4.69 -10.57 -0.97
N GLY A 160 3.57 -10.61 -0.27
CA GLY A 160 2.25 -10.46 -0.87
C GLY A 160 2.07 -9.10 -1.55
N GLU A 161 2.48 -8.04 -0.87
CA GLU A 161 2.48 -6.68 -1.40
C GLU A 161 3.36 -6.55 -2.66
N PHE A 162 4.58 -7.07 -2.62
CA PHE A 162 5.50 -7.03 -3.76
C PHE A 162 4.96 -7.79 -4.98
N ILE A 163 4.34 -8.96 -4.76
CA ILE A 163 3.71 -9.73 -5.83
C ILE A 163 2.56 -8.93 -6.46
N LEU A 164 1.71 -8.30 -5.63
CA LEU A 164 0.64 -7.45 -6.15
C LEU A 164 1.19 -6.29 -6.97
N ILE A 165 2.15 -5.55 -6.46
CA ILE A 165 2.72 -4.40 -7.19
C ILE A 165 3.35 -4.87 -8.50
N SER A 166 4.04 -6.01 -8.50
CA SER A 166 4.59 -6.60 -9.73
C SER A 166 3.48 -6.94 -10.73
N ALA A 167 2.34 -7.46 -10.26
CA ALA A 167 1.18 -7.71 -11.09
C ALA A 167 0.57 -6.40 -11.64
N VAL A 168 0.43 -5.37 -10.80
CA VAL A 168 -0.04 -4.03 -11.22
C VAL A 168 0.88 -3.44 -12.29
N VAL A 169 2.20 -3.54 -12.12
CA VAL A 169 3.19 -3.10 -13.11
C VAL A 169 2.99 -3.85 -14.43
N ALA A 170 2.87 -5.18 -14.38
CA ALA A 170 2.72 -6.01 -15.57
C ALA A 170 1.41 -5.69 -16.32
N VAL A 171 0.29 -5.64 -15.61
CA VAL A 171 -1.03 -5.33 -16.20
C VAL A 171 -1.05 -3.91 -16.77
N THR A 172 -0.59 -2.92 -16.01
CA THR A 172 -0.56 -1.52 -16.47
C THR A 172 0.35 -1.36 -17.69
N HIS A 173 1.50 -2.05 -17.72
CA HIS A 173 2.40 -2.03 -18.86
C HIS A 173 1.77 -2.66 -20.11
N ARG A 174 1.14 -3.84 -19.96
CA ARG A 174 0.49 -4.54 -21.09
C ARG A 174 -0.65 -3.71 -21.71
N TYR A 175 -1.41 -3.01 -20.88
CA TYR A 175 -2.54 -2.19 -21.34
C TYR A 175 -2.21 -0.69 -21.42
N ARG A 176 -0.91 -0.33 -21.41
CA ARG A 176 -0.44 1.06 -21.40
C ARG A 176 -1.04 1.89 -22.52
N GLU A 177 -1.02 1.39 -23.74
CA GLU A 177 -1.56 2.07 -24.93
C GLU A 177 -3.07 2.32 -24.81
N PHE A 178 -3.81 1.33 -24.32
CA PHE A 178 -5.24 1.47 -24.07
C PHE A 178 -5.51 2.60 -23.05
N PHE A 179 -4.77 2.62 -21.95
CA PHE A 179 -4.91 3.69 -20.95
C PHE A 179 -4.53 5.05 -21.54
N LEU A 180 -3.40 5.15 -22.23
CA LEU A 180 -2.95 6.41 -22.81
C LEU A 180 -3.91 6.92 -23.87
N ASN A 181 -4.46 6.05 -24.73
CA ASN A 181 -5.43 6.45 -25.76
C ASN A 181 -6.74 6.96 -25.16
N LYS A 182 -7.25 6.32 -24.10
CA LYS A 182 -8.43 6.82 -23.37
C LYS A 182 -8.16 8.12 -22.61
N LEU A 183 -6.94 8.29 -22.12
CA LEU A 183 -6.54 9.43 -21.30
C LEU A 183 -5.89 10.56 -22.13
N LYS A 184 -5.87 10.44 -23.47
CA LYS A 184 -5.16 11.34 -24.40
C LYS A 184 -5.51 12.83 -24.25
N LYS A 185 -6.71 13.13 -23.77
CA LYS A 185 -7.18 14.50 -23.55
C LYS A 185 -6.79 15.09 -22.17
N TRP A 186 -6.35 14.29 -21.24
CA TRP A 186 -6.11 14.70 -19.84
C TRP A 186 -4.67 14.43 -19.45
N SER A 187 -4.10 15.34 -18.65
CA SER A 187 -2.81 15.08 -18.02
C SER A 187 -2.94 13.95 -16.99
N LEU A 188 -2.04 12.95 -17.03
CA LEU A 188 -2.03 11.87 -16.04
C LEU A 188 -2.00 12.41 -14.61
N ASN A 189 -1.20 13.45 -14.36
CA ASN A 189 -1.13 14.08 -13.05
C ASN A 189 -2.49 14.63 -12.57
N VAL A 190 -3.27 15.21 -13.47
CA VAL A 190 -4.60 15.75 -13.15
C VAL A 190 -5.56 14.60 -12.81
N ILE A 191 -5.54 13.51 -13.58
CA ILE A 191 -6.38 12.35 -13.32
C ILE A 191 -6.05 11.72 -11.97
N PHE A 192 -4.78 11.43 -11.71
CA PHE A 192 -4.36 10.85 -10.45
C PHE A 192 -4.56 11.81 -9.27
N GLY A 193 -4.37 13.11 -9.48
CA GLY A 193 -4.68 14.12 -8.47
C GLY A 193 -6.15 14.08 -8.03
N TRP A 194 -7.08 14.05 -8.99
CA TRP A 194 -8.51 13.94 -8.70
C TRP A 194 -8.90 12.59 -8.10
N LEU A 195 -8.26 11.48 -8.51
CA LEU A 195 -8.49 10.17 -7.89
C LEU A 195 -8.10 10.16 -6.41
N PHE A 196 -6.96 10.76 -6.04
CA PHE A 196 -6.58 10.87 -4.64
C PHE A 196 -7.55 11.74 -3.83
N ILE A 197 -8.02 12.85 -4.38
CA ILE A 197 -9.02 13.72 -3.73
C ILE A 197 -10.34 12.96 -3.56
N LEU A 198 -10.77 12.20 -4.57
CA LEU A 198 -11.97 11.37 -4.48
C LEU A 198 -11.83 10.30 -3.37
N LEU A 199 -10.68 9.63 -3.29
CA LEU A 199 -10.41 8.66 -2.22
C LEU A 199 -10.43 9.34 -0.84
N ALA A 200 -9.89 10.55 -0.71
CA ALA A 200 -9.98 11.31 0.54
C ALA A 200 -11.42 11.63 0.92
N ALA A 201 -12.24 12.04 -0.05
CA ALA A 201 -13.67 12.32 0.17
C ALA A 201 -14.44 11.04 0.58
N LEU A 202 -14.19 9.92 -0.09
CA LEU A 202 -14.80 8.62 0.25
C LEU A 202 -14.40 8.16 1.64
N GLN A 203 -13.12 8.30 2.01
CA GLN A 203 -12.64 7.96 3.35
C GLN A 203 -13.26 8.87 4.41
N SER A 204 -13.36 10.16 4.15
CA SER A 204 -14.04 11.10 5.05
C SER A 204 -15.51 10.71 5.25
N ALA A 205 -16.23 10.46 4.16
CA ALA A 205 -17.63 10.02 4.22
C ALA A 205 -17.78 8.73 5.04
N LYS A 206 -16.91 7.74 4.82
CA LYS A 206 -16.89 6.51 5.61
C LYS A 206 -16.75 6.79 7.11
N LEU A 207 -15.84 7.68 7.50
CA LEU A 207 -15.59 8.01 8.90
C LEU A 207 -16.74 8.79 9.56
N PHE A 208 -17.47 9.61 8.78
CA PHE A 208 -18.62 10.36 9.29
C PHE A 208 -19.91 9.54 9.37
N PHE A 209 -20.15 8.68 8.37
CA PHE A 209 -21.44 8.00 8.23
C PHE A 209 -21.46 6.56 8.75
N MET A 210 -20.30 5.93 9.04
CA MET A 210 -20.32 4.63 9.70
C MET A 210 -20.72 4.77 11.17
N PRO A 211 -21.76 4.01 11.62
CA PRO A 211 -22.18 4.06 13.01
C PRO A 211 -21.04 3.59 13.93
N LYS A 212 -20.81 4.39 14.95
CA LYS A 212 -19.89 4.04 16.04
C LYS A 212 -20.47 2.82 16.77
N LYS A 213 -19.96 1.62 16.49
CA LYS A 213 -20.11 0.49 17.38
C LYS A 213 -19.16 0.59 18.55
#